data_a8403c4fa8f37e05d92e320fb87c21b5
#
_entry.id   a8403c4fa8f37e05d92e320fb87c21b5
#
_cell.length_a   1.000
_cell.length_b   1.000
_cell.length_c   1.000
_cell.angle_alpha   90.00
_cell.angle_beta   90.00
_cell.angle_gamma   90.00
#
_symmetry.space_group_name_H-M   'P 1'
#
loop_
_entity.id
_entity.type
_entity.pdbx_description
1 polymer ?
#
loop_
_entity_poly.entity_id
_entity_poly.type
_entity_poly.pdbx_seq_one_letter_code
_entity_poly.pdbx_strand_id
1 'polypeptide(L)'
;MHAELVCYELKAKPVRRTLLHRKLYGYKDISNHGKYTYRRHGLLQRINGKRITDGVLLVAEEQAKKIISLLKKFGAKTYTFTVLTKTKD
;
A
#
# COMPACT_ATOMS: atom_id res chain seq x y z
N MET A 1 -10.63 -10.87 15.01
CA MET A 1 -9.37 -10.80 14.33
C MET A 1 -8.85 -9.37 14.36
N HIS A 2 -7.61 -9.19 14.75
CA HIS A 2 -7.02 -7.85 14.83
C HIS A 2 -6.37 -7.45 13.51
N ALA A 3 -6.56 -6.20 13.16
CA ALA A 3 -5.94 -5.62 12.00
C ALA A 3 -5.42 -4.23 12.34
N GLU A 4 -4.54 -3.70 11.50
CA GLU A 4 -4.04 -2.36 11.64
C GLU A 4 -4.63 -1.47 10.56
N LEU A 5 -5.18 -0.35 10.99
CA LEU A 5 -5.59 0.70 10.08
C LEU A 5 -4.41 1.66 9.97
N VAL A 6 -3.80 1.70 8.80
CA VAL A 6 -2.61 2.52 8.56
C VAL A 6 -3.00 3.73 7.75
N CYS A 7 -2.86 4.89 8.36
CA CYS A 7 -3.13 6.16 7.68
C CYS A 7 -1.80 6.83 7.38
N TYR A 8 -1.67 7.40 6.19
CA TYR A 8 -0.43 8.07 5.84
C TYR A 8 -0.68 9.33 5.04
N GLU A 9 0.26 10.22 5.14
CA GLU A 9 0.27 11.47 4.39
C GLU A 9 1.67 11.70 3.86
N LEU A 10 1.79 11.91 2.56
CA LEU A 10 3.08 12.18 1.94
C LEU A 10 3.01 13.52 1.22
N LYS A 11 3.72 14.51 1.77
CA LYS A 11 3.90 15.81 1.16
C LYS A 11 5.18 15.76 0.34
N ALA A 12 5.04 15.49 -0.94
CA ALA A 12 6.19 15.33 -1.81
C ALA A 12 5.83 15.70 -3.23
N LYS A 13 6.86 15.83 -4.05
CA LYS A 13 6.67 16.09 -5.48
C LYS A 13 5.92 14.92 -6.12
N PRO A 14 5.17 15.18 -7.19
CA PRO A 14 4.36 14.13 -7.84
C PRO A 14 5.14 12.87 -8.21
N VAL A 15 6.39 13.02 -8.65
CA VAL A 15 7.22 11.87 -9.03
C VAL A 15 7.40 10.91 -7.84
N ARG A 16 7.71 11.48 -6.67
CA ARG A 16 7.93 10.67 -5.48
C ARG A 16 6.66 9.98 -5.02
N ARG A 17 5.53 10.69 -5.10
CA ARG A 17 4.23 10.08 -4.75
C ARG A 17 3.87 8.96 -5.71
N THR A 18 4.16 9.14 -6.99
CA THR A 18 3.92 8.09 -7.99
C THR A 18 4.74 6.84 -7.69
N LEU A 19 6.01 7.04 -7.33
CA LEU A 19 6.88 5.90 -6.98
C LEU A 19 6.34 5.13 -5.77
N LEU A 20 5.89 5.85 -4.75
CA LEU A 20 5.29 5.20 -3.59
C LEU A 20 4.04 4.43 -3.96
N HIS A 21 3.15 5.04 -4.76
CA HIS A 21 1.90 4.38 -5.18
C HIS A 21 2.19 3.11 -5.98
N ARG A 22 3.19 3.13 -6.83
CA ARG A 22 3.58 1.94 -7.59
C ARG A 22 4.04 0.81 -6.69
N LYS A 23 4.81 1.16 -5.66
CA LYS A 23 5.30 0.15 -4.71
C LYS A 23 4.19 -0.39 -3.81
N LEU A 24 3.22 0.45 -3.47
CA LEU A 24 2.09 0.03 -2.65
C LEU A 24 1.04 -0.75 -3.43
N TYR A 25 0.63 -0.20 -4.58
CA TYR A 25 -0.54 -0.69 -5.30
C TYR A 25 -0.22 -1.43 -6.59
N GLY A 26 1.05 -1.39 -6.99
CA GLY A 26 1.43 -1.98 -8.26
C GLY A 26 1.11 -1.06 -9.44
N TYR A 27 1.35 -1.58 -10.62
CA TYR A 27 1.11 -0.83 -11.84
C TYR A 27 1.10 -1.78 -13.04
N LYS A 28 0.60 -1.30 -14.16
CA LYS A 28 0.70 -2.01 -15.42
C LYS A 28 2.00 -1.65 -16.11
N ASP A 29 2.73 -2.66 -16.53
CA ASP A 29 3.95 -2.48 -17.29
C ASP A 29 3.65 -2.89 -18.73
N ILE A 30 3.84 -1.96 -19.66
CA ILE A 30 3.58 -2.18 -21.07
C ILE A 30 4.91 -2.23 -21.81
N SER A 31 5.15 -3.32 -22.53
CA SER A 31 6.39 -3.49 -23.28
C SER A 31 6.11 -3.80 -24.73
N ASN A 32 7.17 -3.72 -25.54
CA ASN A 32 7.14 -4.08 -26.94
C ASN A 32 6.05 -3.32 -27.70
N HIS A 33 6.06 -1.99 -27.55
CA HIS A 33 5.13 -1.05 -28.20
C HIS A 33 3.66 -1.39 -27.94
N GLY A 34 3.37 -1.80 -26.70
CA GLY A 34 2.02 -2.11 -26.30
C GLY A 34 1.55 -3.52 -26.61
N LYS A 35 2.45 -4.33 -27.17
CA LYS A 35 2.10 -5.68 -27.54
C LYS A 35 1.90 -6.59 -26.34
N TYR A 36 2.64 -6.35 -25.26
CA TYR A 36 2.55 -7.13 -24.03
C TYR A 36 2.24 -6.22 -22.86
N THR A 37 1.34 -6.67 -22.01
CA THR A 37 0.97 -5.96 -20.80
C THR A 37 1.20 -6.88 -19.60
N TYR A 38 1.97 -6.39 -18.63
CA TYR A 38 2.24 -7.12 -17.39
C TYR A 38 1.71 -6.34 -16.22
N ARG A 39 1.06 -7.06 -15.30
CA ARG A 39 0.62 -6.44 -14.06
C ARG A 39 1.68 -6.67 -12.99
N ARG A 40 2.19 -5.58 -12.43
CA ARG A 40 3.15 -5.63 -11.32
C ARG A 40 2.38 -5.43 -10.04
N HIS A 41 2.42 -6.42 -9.16
CA HIS A 41 1.74 -6.33 -7.88
C HIS A 41 2.52 -5.46 -6.90
N GLY A 42 1.79 -4.63 -6.15
CA GLY A 42 2.39 -3.83 -5.11
C GLY A 42 2.46 -4.58 -3.79
N LEU A 43 3.08 -3.96 -2.81
CA LEU A 43 3.23 -4.57 -1.49
C LEU A 43 1.88 -4.87 -0.85
N LEU A 44 0.91 -3.98 -1.02
CA LEU A 44 -0.42 -4.15 -0.41
C LEU A 44 -1.10 -5.43 -0.89
N GLN A 45 -1.03 -5.72 -2.20
CA GLN A 45 -1.60 -6.95 -2.72
C GLN A 45 -0.87 -8.18 -2.21
N ARG A 46 0.44 -8.10 -2.10
CA ARG A 46 1.26 -9.24 -1.65
C ARG A 46 0.92 -9.66 -0.23
N ILE A 47 0.52 -8.73 0.60
CA ILE A 47 0.16 -9.03 2.00
C ILE A 47 -1.35 -9.10 2.20
N ASN A 48 -2.13 -9.11 1.12
CA ASN A 48 -3.59 -9.18 1.18
C ASN A 48 -4.22 -8.04 1.96
N GLY A 49 -3.60 -6.86 1.89
CA GLY A 49 -4.16 -5.67 2.50
C GLY A 49 -5.26 -5.06 1.66
N LYS A 50 -5.99 -4.13 2.24
CA LYS A 50 -7.06 -3.41 1.55
C LYS A 50 -6.80 -1.91 1.58
N ARG A 51 -7.08 -1.26 0.47
CA ARG A 51 -7.11 0.19 0.41
C ARG A 51 -8.53 0.64 0.73
N ILE A 52 -8.68 1.37 1.82
CA ILE A 52 -10.00 1.86 2.24
C ILE A 52 -10.34 3.13 1.48
N THR A 53 -9.40 4.05 1.45
CA THR A 53 -9.50 5.30 0.71
C THR A 53 -8.09 5.82 0.53
N ASP A 54 -7.93 6.98 -0.11
CA ASP A 54 -6.62 7.58 -0.29
C ASP A 54 -5.95 7.80 1.06
N GLY A 55 -4.75 7.22 1.21
CA GLY A 55 -3.99 7.38 2.44
C GLY A 55 -4.43 6.51 3.61
N VAL A 56 -5.38 5.60 3.40
CA VAL A 56 -5.89 4.73 4.48
C VAL A 56 -5.90 3.29 4.01
N LEU A 57 -5.13 2.46 4.71
CA LEU A 57 -4.98 1.05 4.37
C LEU A 57 -5.37 0.18 5.55
N LEU A 58 -5.93 -0.98 5.26
CA LEU A 58 -6.24 -1.97 6.29
C LEU A 58 -5.40 -3.21 6.02
N VAL A 59 -4.59 -3.60 6.99
CA VAL A 59 -3.68 -4.74 6.84
C VAL A 59 -3.74 -5.61 8.08
N ALA A 60 -3.33 -6.87 7.94
CA ALA A 60 -3.22 -7.75 9.09
C ALA A 60 -2.15 -7.20 10.04
N GLU A 61 -2.37 -7.37 11.33
CA GLU A 61 -1.48 -6.82 12.35
C GLU A 61 -0.02 -7.23 12.13
N GLU A 62 0.21 -8.49 11.81
CA GLU A 62 1.57 -9.01 11.61
C GLU A 62 2.23 -8.50 10.33
N GLN A 63 1.47 -7.93 9.41
CA GLN A 63 2.00 -7.41 8.16
C GLN A 63 2.19 -5.89 8.18
N ALA A 64 1.69 -5.23 9.21
CA ALA A 64 1.71 -3.77 9.28
C ALA A 64 3.11 -3.18 9.21
N LYS A 65 4.09 -3.84 9.80
CA LYS A 65 5.48 -3.34 9.80
C LYS A 65 6.03 -3.16 8.39
N LYS A 66 5.68 -4.04 7.48
CA LYS A 66 6.15 -3.97 6.09
C LYS A 66 5.65 -2.71 5.41
N ILE A 67 4.37 -2.40 5.62
CA ILE A 67 3.77 -1.20 5.05
C ILE A 67 4.37 0.06 5.68
N ILE A 68 4.46 0.08 7.00
CA ILE A 68 4.99 1.24 7.73
C ILE A 68 6.44 1.51 7.32
N SER A 69 7.26 0.47 7.18
CA SER A 69 8.65 0.64 6.74
C SER A 69 8.73 1.28 5.37
N LEU A 70 7.89 0.84 4.44
CA LEU A 70 7.87 1.42 3.10
C LEU A 70 7.46 2.88 3.13
N LEU A 71 6.42 3.20 3.88
CA LEU A 71 5.93 4.58 4.01
C LEU A 71 6.98 5.49 4.61
N LYS A 72 7.65 5.04 5.66
CA LYS A 72 8.71 5.83 6.31
C LYS A 72 9.91 6.03 5.40
N LYS A 73 10.21 5.04 4.58
CA LYS A 73 11.30 5.14 3.61
C LYS A 73 11.08 6.29 2.64
N PHE A 74 9.82 6.59 2.33
CA PHE A 74 9.47 7.69 1.44
C PHE A 74 9.26 9.01 2.19
N GLY A 75 9.38 8.99 3.52
CA GLY A 75 9.20 10.19 4.33
C GLY A 75 7.76 10.53 4.65
N ALA A 76 6.86 9.56 4.51
CA ALA A 76 5.45 9.78 4.82
C ALA A 76 5.22 9.81 6.32
N LYS A 77 4.27 10.64 6.75
CA LYS A 77 3.76 10.58 8.11
C LYS A 77 2.79 9.42 8.20
N THR A 78 2.91 8.62 9.24
CA THR A 78 2.06 7.45 9.42
C THR A 78 1.35 7.48 10.76
N TYR A 79 0.10 7.05 10.75
CA TYR A 79 -0.72 6.90 11.95
C TYR A 79 -1.33 5.52 11.89
N THR A 80 -1.23 4.77 12.97
CA THR A 80 -1.75 3.41 12.99
C THR A 80 -2.74 3.24 14.13
N PHE A 81 -3.78 2.47 13.87
CA PHE A 81 -4.80 2.15 14.86
C PHE A 81 -5.08 0.66 14.78
N THR A 82 -5.03 0.00 15.92
CA THR A 82 -5.42 -1.41 15.97
C THR A 82 -6.94 -1.48 15.99
N VAL A 83 -7.50 -2.26 15.09
CA VAL A 83 -8.94 -2.41 14.99
C VAL A 83 -9.31 -3.87 15.05
N LEU A 84 -10.50 -4.14 15.51
CA LEU A 84 -11.04 -5.49 15.54
C LEU A 84 -11.98 -5.65 14.36
N THR A 85 -11.68 -6.63 13.52
CA THR A 85 -12.50 -6.89 12.34
C THR A 85 -13.23 -8.20 12.49
N LYS A 86 -14.36 -8.30 11.82
CA LYS A 86 -15.09 -9.56 11.77
C LYS A 86 -14.31 -10.54 10.91
N THR A 87 -14.28 -11.79 11.34
CA THR A 87 -13.71 -12.85 10.52
C THR A 87 -14.60 -13.01 9.30
N LYS A 88 -13.98 -12.99 8.14
CA LYS A 88 -14.72 -13.08 6.90
C LYS A 88 -14.61 -14.47 6.31
N ASP A 89 -15.72 -15.01 5.99
CA ASP A 89 -15.81 -16.33 5.38
C ASP A 89 -15.59 -16.25 3.88
#